data_72004da07f768ea4c42676d03d96b61a
#
_entry.id   72004da07f768ea4c42676d03d96b61a
#
_cell.length_a   1.000
_cell.length_b   1.000
_cell.length_c   1.000
_cell.angle_alpha   90.00
_cell.angle_beta   90.00
_cell.angle_gamma   90.00
#
_symmetry.space_group_name_H-M   'P 1'
#
loop_
_entity.id
_entity.type
_entity.pdbx_description
1 polymer ?
#
loop_
_entity_poly.entity_id
_entity_poly.type
_entity_poly.pdbx_seq_one_letter_code
_entity_poly.pdbx_strand_id
1 'polypeptide(L)'
;METTSTQTVDEQAVFNDTQSAMLAVNGLHKLMWTGDLSSSAFYCGYDILMIWYEVMGDDLVYTYSNAQFQKQAQWSSHRNATIGSATHFYRLLQYFISNSSMIIDNIDAAEGLESERNYIKGQAHFYRAFAYFTMVQMYGGRYKAEGDNTQLGVVIRNDNSTEPRARASVEEVYTQINEDIDLAIQLLGATEEKRTNKSHIDLHVARGLKARILLTQGKWLEAAEMAKLVVDLSGAKLQDDTYTTLNDRFSDQSNTEWLWGSNPLLQQAPNLTHFHGYMSNEIISYNGNTPRAIYNKLYDKISDTDVRKGIWFPRATDPNTLPRPIRAECNSKAYANYMANKLSLIHI
;
A
#
# COMPACT_ATOMS: atom_id res chain seq x y z
N MET A 1 -33.65 -16.59 25.85
CA MET A 1 -32.91 -17.22 24.75
C MET A 1 -32.27 -16.08 23.97
N GLU A 2 -31.00 -15.82 24.22
CA GLU A 2 -30.24 -14.89 23.41
C GLU A 2 -29.93 -15.62 22.09
N THR A 3 -30.48 -15.13 21.01
CA THR A 3 -30.14 -15.59 19.67
C THR A 3 -28.82 -14.90 19.25
N THR A 4 -27.71 -15.58 19.42
CA THR A 4 -26.44 -15.19 18.78
C THR A 4 -26.61 -15.24 17.28
N SER A 5 -26.34 -14.14 16.63
CA SER A 5 -26.31 -14.07 15.16
C SER A 5 -25.29 -15.06 14.61
N THR A 6 -25.76 -16.03 13.83
CA THR A 6 -24.90 -17.05 13.20
C THR A 6 -23.94 -16.48 12.13
N GLN A 7 -23.93 -15.18 11.92
CA GLN A 7 -23.05 -14.48 10.95
C GLN A 7 -21.97 -13.61 11.61
N THR A 8 -22.01 -13.42 12.92
CA THR A 8 -20.93 -12.74 13.66
C THR A 8 -20.09 -13.80 14.34
N VAL A 9 -18.84 -13.91 13.94
CA VAL A 9 -17.83 -14.66 14.70
C VAL A 9 -17.74 -13.98 16.07
N ASP A 10 -17.91 -14.75 17.14
CA ASP A 10 -17.76 -14.26 18.49
C ASP A 10 -16.31 -13.76 18.65
N GLU A 11 -16.14 -12.52 19.06
CA GLU A 11 -14.82 -11.89 19.25
C GLU A 11 -13.93 -12.74 20.19
N GLN A 12 -14.53 -13.34 21.22
CA GLN A 12 -13.84 -14.23 22.14
C GLN A 12 -13.34 -15.50 21.43
N ALA A 13 -14.09 -16.04 20.48
CA ALA A 13 -13.70 -17.24 19.75
C ALA A 13 -12.46 -17.03 18.85
N VAL A 14 -12.27 -15.79 18.34
CA VAL A 14 -11.11 -15.44 17.52
C VAL A 14 -9.81 -15.43 18.33
N PHE A 15 -9.88 -15.08 19.61
CA PHE A 15 -8.71 -14.94 20.49
C PHE A 15 -8.56 -16.07 21.51
N ASN A 16 -9.25 -17.20 21.31
CA ASN A 16 -9.06 -18.38 22.16
C ASN A 16 -7.64 -18.94 22.06
N ASP A 17 -7.07 -18.94 20.87
CA ASP A 17 -5.73 -19.47 20.60
C ASP A 17 -5.00 -18.65 19.53
N THR A 18 -3.67 -18.81 19.44
CA THR A 18 -2.82 -18.09 18.50
C THR A 18 -3.11 -18.44 17.04
N GLN A 19 -3.55 -19.67 16.75
CA GLN A 19 -3.89 -20.06 15.38
C GLN A 19 -5.13 -19.31 14.89
N SER A 20 -6.16 -19.22 15.73
CA SER A 20 -7.38 -18.44 15.43
C SER A 20 -7.09 -16.94 15.33
N ALA A 21 -6.26 -16.40 16.24
CA ALA A 21 -5.85 -15.00 16.22
C ALA A 21 -5.05 -14.64 14.96
N MET A 22 -4.25 -15.56 14.41
CA MET A 22 -3.55 -15.36 13.14
C MET A 22 -4.51 -15.14 11.97
N LEU A 23 -5.74 -15.68 12.01
CA LEU A 23 -6.75 -15.41 10.99
C LEU A 23 -7.18 -13.95 10.99
N ALA A 24 -7.21 -13.29 12.15
CA ALA A 24 -7.49 -11.86 12.23
C ALA A 24 -6.38 -11.03 11.58
N VAL A 25 -5.09 -11.39 11.76
CA VAL A 25 -3.96 -10.79 11.04
C VAL A 25 -4.09 -11.02 9.53
N ASN A 26 -4.46 -12.22 9.10
CA ASN A 26 -4.73 -12.50 7.69
C ASN A 26 -5.88 -11.64 7.14
N GLY A 27 -6.85 -11.28 7.98
CA GLY A 27 -7.89 -10.30 7.66
C GLY A 27 -7.30 -8.91 7.35
N LEU A 28 -6.31 -8.45 8.13
CA LEU A 28 -5.58 -7.20 7.84
C LEU A 28 -4.83 -7.28 6.50
N HIS A 29 -4.13 -8.39 6.22
CA HIS A 29 -3.49 -8.58 4.91
C HIS A 29 -4.51 -8.52 3.78
N LYS A 30 -5.68 -9.12 3.96
CA LYS A 30 -6.76 -9.13 2.97
C LYS A 30 -7.27 -7.72 2.68
N LEU A 31 -7.37 -6.84 3.67
CA LEU A 31 -7.79 -5.45 3.50
C LEU A 31 -6.88 -4.64 2.55
N MET A 32 -5.65 -5.08 2.32
CA MET A 32 -4.73 -4.40 1.42
C MET A 32 -5.23 -4.39 -0.03
N TRP A 33 -6.01 -5.39 -0.44
CA TRP A 33 -6.37 -5.60 -1.85
C TRP A 33 -7.85 -5.94 -2.09
N THR A 34 -8.69 -6.13 -1.06
CA THR A 34 -10.10 -6.50 -1.26
C THR A 34 -11.06 -5.33 -1.28
N GLY A 35 -12.19 -5.53 -1.96
CA GLY A 35 -13.32 -4.60 -2.00
C GLY A 35 -14.38 -4.82 -0.93
N ASP A 36 -14.08 -5.55 0.12
CA ASP A 36 -15.08 -5.97 1.14
C ASP A 36 -15.79 -4.78 1.81
N LEU A 37 -15.18 -3.59 1.77
CA LEU A 37 -15.75 -2.37 2.36
C LEU A 37 -16.66 -1.58 1.42
N SER A 38 -16.77 -1.98 0.17
CA SER A 38 -17.58 -1.31 -0.83
C SER A 38 -18.08 -2.28 -1.89
N SER A 39 -19.34 -2.11 -2.29
CA SER A 39 -19.89 -2.82 -3.45
C SER A 39 -19.34 -2.31 -4.79
N SER A 40 -18.59 -1.21 -4.78
CA SER A 40 -17.98 -0.65 -5.96
C SER A 40 -16.59 -1.20 -6.17
N ALA A 41 -16.36 -1.80 -7.31
CA ALA A 41 -15.05 -2.26 -7.75
C ALA A 41 -13.96 -1.16 -7.79
N PHE A 42 -14.34 0.11 -7.67
CA PHE A 42 -13.42 1.27 -7.66
C PHE A 42 -12.91 1.65 -6.27
N TYR A 43 -13.25 0.88 -5.26
CA TYR A 43 -12.87 1.11 -3.87
C TYR A 43 -12.34 -0.17 -3.23
N CYS A 44 -11.34 -0.78 -3.85
CA CYS A 44 -10.75 -2.02 -3.39
C CYS A 44 -9.42 -1.74 -2.67
N GLY A 45 -9.42 -1.91 -1.36
CA GLY A 45 -8.23 -1.96 -0.55
C GLY A 45 -7.26 -0.79 -0.69
N TYR A 46 -6.02 -1.03 -0.30
CA TYR A 46 -4.93 -0.08 -0.41
C TYR A 46 -4.45 0.11 -1.86
N ASP A 47 -4.67 -0.88 -2.73
CA ASP A 47 -4.31 -0.83 -4.15
C ASP A 47 -4.85 0.40 -4.86
N ILE A 48 -6.11 0.75 -4.58
CA ILE A 48 -6.74 1.93 -5.19
C ILE A 48 -6.14 3.22 -4.66
N LEU A 49 -5.74 3.25 -3.40
CA LEU A 49 -5.04 4.39 -2.84
C LEU A 49 -3.69 4.62 -3.54
N MET A 50 -2.96 3.55 -3.87
CA MET A 50 -1.72 3.63 -4.66
C MET A 50 -1.97 4.23 -6.04
N ILE A 51 -3.05 3.82 -6.72
CA ILE A 51 -3.45 4.42 -8.01
C ILE A 51 -3.72 5.93 -7.84
N TRP A 52 -4.36 6.34 -6.75
CA TRP A 52 -4.62 7.75 -6.49
C TRP A 52 -3.34 8.55 -6.31
N TYR A 53 -2.37 8.03 -5.57
CA TYR A 53 -1.08 8.70 -5.40
C TYR A 53 -0.39 8.90 -6.75
N GLU A 54 -0.41 7.88 -7.61
CA GLU A 54 0.22 7.95 -8.93
C GLU A 54 -0.48 8.95 -9.86
N VAL A 55 -1.81 8.89 -9.95
CA VAL A 55 -2.54 9.76 -10.87
C VAL A 55 -2.62 11.22 -10.40
N MET A 56 -2.37 11.48 -9.13
CA MET A 56 -2.27 12.83 -8.57
C MET A 56 -0.85 13.41 -8.64
N GLY A 57 0.16 12.61 -9.00
CA GLY A 57 1.50 13.07 -9.30
C GLY A 57 1.60 13.73 -10.68
N ASP A 58 2.76 14.34 -10.95
CA ASP A 58 3.06 14.97 -12.23
C ASP A 58 3.67 13.98 -13.25
N ASP A 59 3.92 12.76 -12.84
CA ASP A 59 4.67 11.78 -13.63
C ASP A 59 3.82 11.12 -14.71
N LEU A 60 2.53 10.95 -14.43
CA LEU A 60 1.59 10.30 -15.33
C LEU A 60 0.57 11.28 -15.90
N VAL A 61 0.25 11.08 -17.18
CA VAL A 61 -0.77 11.84 -17.87
C VAL A 61 -1.84 10.93 -18.45
N TYR A 62 -3.06 11.42 -18.43
CA TYR A 62 -4.16 10.79 -19.14
C TYR A 62 -4.17 11.24 -20.59
N THR A 63 -4.22 10.27 -21.49
CA THR A 63 -4.24 10.52 -22.92
C THR A 63 -5.66 10.60 -23.50
N TYR A 64 -6.67 10.35 -22.66
CA TYR A 64 -8.07 10.30 -23.07
C TYR A 64 -9.00 10.99 -22.06
N SER A 65 -10.01 11.69 -22.53
CA SER A 65 -11.06 12.31 -21.71
C SER A 65 -12.04 11.26 -21.17
N ASN A 66 -12.60 11.50 -19.99
CA ASN A 66 -13.49 10.58 -19.24
C ASN A 66 -12.80 9.29 -18.73
N ALA A 67 -11.48 9.32 -18.56
CA ALA A 67 -10.75 8.24 -17.93
C ALA A 67 -11.17 8.06 -16.47
N GLN A 68 -11.10 6.83 -15.98
CA GLN A 68 -11.22 6.57 -14.55
C GLN A 68 -10.14 7.35 -13.77
N PHE A 69 -10.52 7.88 -12.61
CA PHE A 69 -9.66 8.73 -11.77
C PHE A 69 -9.22 10.06 -12.40
N GLN A 70 -9.83 10.49 -13.49
CA GLN A 70 -9.52 11.79 -14.12
C GLN A 70 -9.73 12.95 -13.14
N LYS A 71 -10.78 12.91 -12.31
CA LYS A 71 -11.04 13.94 -11.29
C LYS A 71 -9.96 14.04 -10.24
N GLN A 72 -9.31 12.91 -9.92
CA GLN A 72 -8.16 12.85 -9.04
C GLN A 72 -6.94 13.46 -9.71
N ALA A 73 -6.64 13.06 -10.93
CA ALA A 73 -5.56 13.63 -11.73
C ALA A 73 -5.71 15.15 -11.95
N GLN A 74 -6.93 15.64 -12.03
CA GLN A 74 -7.25 17.08 -12.13
C GLN A 74 -7.27 17.81 -10.78
N TRP A 75 -6.96 17.12 -9.68
CA TRP A 75 -7.00 17.69 -8.33
C TRP A 75 -8.34 18.30 -7.93
N SER A 76 -9.44 17.81 -8.50
CA SER A 76 -10.78 18.34 -8.28
C SER A 76 -11.55 17.60 -7.18
N SER A 77 -11.28 16.32 -6.97
CA SER A 77 -12.04 15.49 -6.03
C SER A 77 -11.53 15.54 -4.59
N HIS A 78 -10.24 15.69 -4.37
CA HIS A 78 -9.63 15.65 -3.02
C HIS A 78 -10.07 16.82 -2.11
N ARG A 79 -10.55 17.91 -2.68
CA ARG A 79 -11.07 19.09 -1.94
C ARG A 79 -12.52 18.96 -1.50
N ASN A 80 -13.21 17.92 -1.92
CA ASN A 80 -14.61 17.73 -1.60
C ASN A 80 -14.79 16.62 -0.57
N ALA A 81 -15.04 17.00 0.68
CA ALA A 81 -15.23 16.07 1.80
C ALA A 81 -16.47 15.16 1.65
N THR A 82 -17.40 15.49 0.76
CA THR A 82 -18.63 14.69 0.54
C THR A 82 -18.46 13.63 -0.56
N ILE A 83 -17.33 13.62 -1.25
CA ILE A 83 -17.07 12.60 -2.28
C ILE A 83 -16.79 11.26 -1.60
N GLY A 84 -17.50 10.23 -2.04
CA GLY A 84 -17.42 8.88 -1.50
C GLY A 84 -15.99 8.31 -1.45
N SER A 85 -15.12 8.72 -2.35
CA SER A 85 -13.72 8.32 -2.38
C SER A 85 -12.89 8.85 -1.20
N ALA A 86 -13.07 10.10 -0.80
CA ALA A 86 -12.38 10.65 0.38
C ALA A 86 -12.82 9.94 1.66
N THR A 87 -14.12 9.67 1.78
CA THR A 87 -14.68 8.91 2.91
C THR A 87 -14.22 7.46 2.90
N HIS A 88 -14.10 6.85 1.71
CA HIS A 88 -13.72 5.44 1.59
C HIS A 88 -12.32 5.18 2.18
N PHE A 89 -11.30 5.97 1.80
CA PHE A 89 -9.95 5.76 2.31
C PHE A 89 -9.83 6.06 3.80
N TYR A 90 -10.55 7.08 4.29
CA TYR A 90 -10.62 7.32 5.72
C TYR A 90 -11.17 6.11 6.47
N ARG A 91 -12.27 5.53 5.98
CA ARG A 91 -12.86 4.30 6.55
C ARG A 91 -11.92 3.11 6.45
N LEU A 92 -11.30 2.87 5.30
CA LEU A 92 -10.35 1.78 5.12
C LEU A 92 -9.22 1.85 6.16
N LEU A 93 -8.62 3.02 6.33
CA LEU A 93 -7.54 3.19 7.31
C LEU A 93 -8.05 3.04 8.75
N GLN A 94 -9.27 3.49 9.06
CA GLN A 94 -9.89 3.24 10.35
C GLN A 94 -10.16 1.75 10.61
N TYR A 95 -10.49 0.97 9.58
CA TYR A 95 -10.61 -0.50 9.73
C TYR A 95 -9.29 -1.17 10.06
N PHE A 96 -8.18 -0.73 9.45
CA PHE A 96 -6.85 -1.20 9.86
C PHE A 96 -6.58 -0.88 11.33
N ILE A 97 -6.84 0.35 11.77
CA ILE A 97 -6.61 0.79 13.15
C ILE A 97 -7.47 -0.01 14.12
N SER A 98 -8.77 -0.13 13.87
CA SER A 98 -9.71 -0.81 14.75
C SER A 98 -9.38 -2.30 14.88
N ASN A 99 -9.19 -3.01 13.76
CA ASN A 99 -8.86 -4.43 13.79
C ASN A 99 -7.47 -4.68 14.43
N SER A 100 -6.51 -3.82 14.17
CA SER A 100 -5.19 -3.92 14.83
C SER A 100 -5.30 -3.70 16.33
N SER A 101 -6.07 -2.71 16.80
CA SER A 101 -6.30 -2.46 18.22
C SER A 101 -6.99 -3.65 18.89
N MET A 102 -7.99 -4.24 18.24
CA MET A 102 -8.66 -5.43 18.74
C MET A 102 -7.70 -6.62 18.92
N ILE A 103 -6.79 -6.84 17.95
CA ILE A 103 -5.76 -7.88 18.09
C ILE A 103 -4.82 -7.57 19.26
N ILE A 104 -4.33 -6.34 19.35
CA ILE A 104 -3.38 -5.91 20.41
C ILE A 104 -3.99 -6.09 21.79
N ASP A 105 -5.27 -5.76 21.96
CA ASP A 105 -5.94 -5.79 23.25
C ASP A 105 -6.23 -7.21 23.74
N ASN A 106 -6.42 -8.19 22.83
CA ASN A 106 -6.89 -9.52 23.17
C ASN A 106 -5.83 -10.63 23.07
N ILE A 107 -4.76 -10.44 22.28
CA ILE A 107 -3.83 -11.53 21.95
C ILE A 107 -3.06 -12.08 23.15
N ASP A 108 -2.82 -11.28 24.18
CA ASP A 108 -2.05 -11.72 25.35
C ASP A 108 -2.76 -12.81 26.16
N ALA A 109 -4.09 -12.91 26.04
CA ALA A 109 -4.89 -13.94 26.69
C ALA A 109 -5.06 -15.22 25.86
N ALA A 110 -4.65 -15.24 24.58
CA ALA A 110 -4.78 -16.38 23.68
C ALA A 110 -3.90 -17.55 24.11
N GLU A 111 -4.43 -18.78 24.04
CA GLU A 111 -3.64 -19.99 24.24
C GLU A 111 -2.62 -20.16 23.12
N GLY A 112 -1.39 -20.54 23.46
CA GLY A 112 -0.30 -20.75 22.50
C GLY A 112 1.06 -20.30 23.04
N LEU A 113 2.08 -20.29 22.18
CA LEU A 113 3.42 -19.89 22.58
C LEU A 113 3.51 -18.35 22.68
N GLU A 114 4.36 -17.90 23.57
CA GLU A 114 4.66 -16.44 23.67
C GLU A 114 5.25 -15.89 22.37
N SER A 115 6.10 -16.68 21.69
CA SER A 115 6.67 -16.34 20.38
C SER A 115 5.58 -16.09 19.32
N GLU A 116 4.53 -16.92 19.31
CA GLU A 116 3.40 -16.76 18.40
C GLU A 116 2.59 -15.50 18.74
N ARG A 117 2.30 -15.27 20.03
CA ARG A 117 1.61 -14.05 20.47
C ARG A 117 2.40 -12.80 20.10
N ASN A 118 3.70 -12.81 20.32
CA ASN A 118 4.58 -11.70 19.95
C ASN A 118 4.60 -11.45 18.44
N TYR A 119 4.61 -12.52 17.65
CA TYR A 119 4.56 -12.42 16.19
C TYR A 119 3.24 -11.80 15.69
N ILE A 120 2.10 -12.23 16.24
CA ILE A 120 0.77 -11.71 15.92
C ILE A 120 0.65 -10.24 16.36
N LYS A 121 1.01 -9.95 17.61
CA LYS A 121 0.95 -8.60 18.19
C LYS A 121 1.84 -7.62 17.46
N GLY A 122 3.06 -8.05 17.08
CA GLY A 122 4.00 -7.24 16.31
C GLY A 122 3.45 -6.85 14.94
N GLN A 123 2.80 -7.77 14.25
CA GLN A 123 2.14 -7.47 12.98
C GLN A 123 0.95 -6.50 13.15
N ALA A 124 0.17 -6.64 14.22
CA ALA A 124 -0.93 -5.72 14.49
C ALA A 124 -0.42 -4.29 14.77
N HIS A 125 0.62 -4.13 15.60
CA HIS A 125 1.27 -2.84 15.81
C HIS A 125 1.81 -2.24 14.50
N PHE A 126 2.41 -3.05 13.64
CA PHE A 126 2.85 -2.59 12.31
C PHE A 126 1.70 -2.01 11.49
N TYR A 127 0.56 -2.73 11.38
CA TYR A 127 -0.58 -2.27 10.61
C TYR A 127 -1.22 -1.01 11.19
N ARG A 128 -1.24 -0.86 12.52
CA ARG A 128 -1.74 0.36 13.15
C ARG A 128 -0.83 1.56 12.87
N ALA A 129 0.48 1.39 12.98
CA ALA A 129 1.47 2.40 12.60
C ALA A 129 1.35 2.78 11.12
N PHE A 130 1.26 1.79 10.23
CA PHE A 130 1.09 1.99 8.79
C PHE A 130 -0.17 2.78 8.46
N ALA A 131 -1.29 2.44 9.09
CA ALA A 131 -2.56 3.11 8.87
C ALA A 131 -2.54 4.56 9.36
N TYR A 132 -2.02 4.83 10.56
CA TYR A 132 -1.86 6.21 11.05
C TYR A 132 -0.89 7.02 10.21
N PHE A 133 0.23 6.43 9.82
CA PHE A 133 1.22 7.10 8.96
C PHE A 133 0.64 7.48 7.61
N THR A 134 -0.11 6.59 6.97
CA THR A 134 -0.84 6.88 5.73
C THR A 134 -1.90 7.96 5.94
N MET A 135 -2.68 7.83 7.01
CA MET A 135 -3.82 8.70 7.31
C MET A 135 -3.38 10.14 7.61
N VAL A 136 -2.33 10.33 8.40
CA VAL A 136 -1.84 11.67 8.73
C VAL A 136 -1.28 12.41 7.52
N GLN A 137 -0.66 11.70 6.58
CA GLN A 137 -0.16 12.28 5.33
C GLN A 137 -1.29 12.71 4.38
N MET A 138 -2.44 12.01 4.43
CA MET A 138 -3.59 12.34 3.57
C MET A 138 -4.50 13.42 4.16
N TYR A 139 -4.71 13.40 5.47
CA TYR A 139 -5.77 14.19 6.13
C TYR A 139 -5.22 15.16 7.18
N GLY A 140 -3.96 15.06 7.54
CA GLY A 140 -3.28 15.95 8.49
C GLY A 140 -2.48 17.04 7.81
N GLY A 141 -1.92 17.93 8.62
CA GLY A 141 -0.88 18.86 8.18
C GLY A 141 0.45 18.12 7.93
N ARG A 142 1.28 18.67 7.06
CA ARG A 142 2.62 18.12 6.81
C ARG A 142 3.48 18.22 8.07
N TYR A 143 4.19 17.15 8.40
CA TYR A 143 5.20 17.17 9.48
C TYR A 143 6.35 18.11 9.11
N LYS A 144 6.79 18.92 10.07
CA LYS A 144 7.90 19.88 9.92
C LYS A 144 9.01 19.45 10.88
N ALA A 145 10.17 19.11 10.35
CA ALA A 145 11.30 18.59 11.13
C ALA A 145 11.72 19.51 12.30
N GLU A 146 11.62 20.83 12.09
CA GLU A 146 11.99 21.83 13.11
C GLU A 146 10.78 22.57 13.70
N GLY A 147 9.57 21.98 13.55
CA GLY A 147 8.33 22.57 14.03
C GLY A 147 7.81 21.87 15.29
N ASP A 148 6.91 22.53 15.99
CA ASP A 148 6.16 21.95 17.11
C ASP A 148 5.05 21.00 16.68
N ASN A 149 4.72 20.98 15.39
CA ASN A 149 3.72 20.12 14.74
C ASN A 149 2.34 20.13 15.44
N THR A 150 1.96 21.29 15.99
CA THR A 150 0.67 21.50 16.68
C THR A 150 -0.53 21.60 15.73
N GLN A 151 -0.30 21.68 14.43
CA GLN A 151 -1.38 21.66 13.43
C GLN A 151 -2.19 20.37 13.51
N LEU A 152 -3.46 20.44 13.07
CA LEU A 152 -4.37 19.30 13.16
C LEU A 152 -3.87 18.09 12.35
N GLY A 153 -3.70 17.00 13.06
CA GLY A 153 -3.45 15.65 12.54
C GLY A 153 -4.75 14.89 12.24
N VAL A 154 -4.88 13.70 12.79
CA VAL A 154 -6.07 12.84 12.66
C VAL A 154 -6.57 12.42 14.06
N VAL A 155 -7.73 11.77 14.10
CA VAL A 155 -8.24 11.21 15.36
C VAL A 155 -7.41 9.99 15.74
N ILE A 156 -6.84 9.99 16.95
CA ILE A 156 -6.21 8.80 17.53
C ILE A 156 -7.28 7.99 18.25
N ARG A 157 -7.38 6.72 17.88
CA ARG A 157 -8.32 5.76 18.46
C ARG A 157 -7.63 4.41 18.58
N ASN A 158 -7.19 4.10 19.77
CA ASN A 158 -6.47 2.85 20.08
C ASN A 158 -7.37 1.81 20.77
N ASP A 159 -8.65 2.09 20.84
CA ASP A 159 -9.69 1.21 21.38
C ASP A 159 -10.87 1.06 20.42
N ASN A 160 -11.79 0.17 20.73
CA ASN A 160 -13.00 -0.07 19.95
C ASN A 160 -14.18 0.85 20.34
N SER A 161 -13.93 1.93 21.10
CA SER A 161 -14.95 2.91 21.46
C SER A 161 -15.53 3.61 20.24
N THR A 162 -16.83 3.82 20.19
CA THR A 162 -17.53 4.60 19.17
C THR A 162 -17.71 6.07 19.55
N GLU A 163 -17.25 6.47 20.75
CA GLU A 163 -17.39 7.84 21.22
C GLU A 163 -16.66 8.84 20.32
N PRO A 164 -17.29 9.98 20.01
CA PRO A 164 -16.65 11.04 19.25
C PRO A 164 -15.38 11.55 19.91
N ARG A 165 -14.32 11.74 19.11
CA ARG A 165 -13.04 12.29 19.59
C ARG A 165 -12.58 13.42 18.70
N ALA A 166 -11.92 14.41 19.30
CA ALA A 166 -11.25 15.46 18.57
C ALA A 166 -10.05 14.91 17.77
N ARG A 167 -9.66 15.65 16.75
CA ARG A 167 -8.41 15.38 16.04
C ARG A 167 -7.23 15.73 16.96
N ALA A 168 -6.26 14.85 17.00
CA ALA A 168 -4.97 15.11 17.66
C ALA A 168 -4.10 16.03 16.78
N SER A 169 -3.06 16.60 17.37
CA SER A 169 -2.02 17.30 16.62
C SER A 169 -1.21 16.32 15.76
N VAL A 170 -0.50 16.85 14.78
CA VAL A 170 0.43 16.07 13.97
C VAL A 170 1.51 15.43 14.85
N GLU A 171 2.02 16.15 15.85
CA GLU A 171 3.03 15.63 16.79
C GLU A 171 2.51 14.42 17.58
N GLU A 172 1.30 14.51 18.14
CA GLU A 172 0.69 13.39 18.88
C GLU A 172 0.46 12.18 17.98
N VAL A 173 0.06 12.38 16.72
CA VAL A 173 -0.12 11.28 15.77
C VAL A 173 1.23 10.62 15.45
N TYR A 174 2.30 11.39 15.20
CA TYR A 174 3.61 10.81 14.95
C TYR A 174 4.23 10.16 16.20
N THR A 175 3.91 10.63 17.39
CA THR A 175 4.24 9.93 18.63
C THR A 175 3.61 8.55 18.66
N GLN A 176 2.31 8.44 18.41
CA GLN A 176 1.61 7.16 18.33
C GLN A 176 2.17 6.24 17.24
N ILE A 177 2.48 6.78 16.06
CA ILE A 177 3.09 6.03 14.96
C ILE A 177 4.44 5.45 15.38
N ASN A 178 5.28 6.25 16.04
CA ASN A 178 6.59 5.81 16.50
C ASN A 178 6.50 4.75 17.60
N GLU A 179 5.60 4.92 18.56
CA GLU A 179 5.34 3.92 19.60
C GLU A 179 4.93 2.57 18.99
N ASP A 180 3.98 2.58 18.08
CA ASP A 180 3.50 1.36 17.44
C ASP A 180 4.59 0.68 16.60
N ILE A 181 5.32 1.42 15.78
CA ILE A 181 6.35 0.80 14.94
C ILE A 181 7.55 0.31 15.75
N ASP A 182 7.89 0.97 16.86
CA ASP A 182 8.96 0.53 17.74
C ASP A 182 8.56 -0.74 18.50
N LEU A 183 7.30 -0.83 18.98
CA LEU A 183 6.76 -2.07 19.54
C LEU A 183 6.70 -3.21 18.50
N ALA A 184 6.31 -2.92 17.26
CA ALA A 184 6.35 -3.91 16.18
C ALA A 184 7.77 -4.45 15.97
N ILE A 185 8.77 -3.59 15.89
CA ILE A 185 10.19 -3.98 15.73
C ILE A 185 10.66 -4.81 16.93
N GLN A 186 10.32 -4.41 18.16
CA GLN A 186 10.68 -5.13 19.36
C GLN A 186 10.08 -6.54 19.39
N LEU A 187 8.77 -6.66 19.18
CA LEU A 187 8.05 -7.93 19.24
C LEU A 187 8.47 -8.88 18.12
N LEU A 188 8.58 -8.38 16.88
CA LEU A 188 9.03 -9.16 15.74
C LEU A 188 10.52 -9.54 15.82
N GLY A 189 11.32 -8.77 16.57
CA GLY A 189 12.71 -9.09 16.84
C GLY A 189 12.91 -10.09 17.99
N ALA A 190 11.94 -10.24 18.86
CA ALA A 190 11.97 -11.15 20.00
C ALA A 190 11.37 -12.54 19.70
N THR A 191 10.80 -12.74 18.51
CA THR A 191 10.19 -14.00 18.11
C THR A 191 11.13 -14.80 17.19
N GLU A 192 11.07 -16.13 17.28
CA GLU A 192 11.71 -17.05 16.34
C GLU A 192 10.77 -17.43 15.17
N GLU A 193 9.52 -17.00 15.24
CA GLU A 193 8.53 -17.25 14.20
C GLU A 193 8.95 -16.65 12.86
N LYS A 194 8.83 -17.45 11.80
CA LYS A 194 9.13 -17.02 10.44
C LYS A 194 7.86 -16.87 9.65
N ARG A 195 7.79 -15.78 8.90
CA ARG A 195 6.66 -15.60 7.97
C ARG A 195 6.63 -16.72 6.94
N THR A 196 5.44 -17.23 6.67
CA THR A 196 5.19 -18.28 5.67
C THR A 196 5.19 -17.75 4.25
N ASN A 197 4.91 -16.47 4.06
CA ASN A 197 4.91 -15.80 2.77
C ASN A 197 5.21 -14.30 2.92
N LYS A 198 5.49 -13.63 1.81
CA LYS A 198 5.86 -12.21 1.80
C LYS A 198 4.69 -11.24 2.08
N SER A 199 3.47 -11.72 2.22
CA SER A 199 2.33 -10.87 2.66
C SER A 199 2.34 -10.62 4.17
N HIS A 200 2.99 -11.49 4.95
CA HIS A 200 3.14 -11.30 6.38
C HIS A 200 4.27 -10.31 6.70
N ILE A 201 4.13 -9.66 7.85
CA ILE A 201 5.11 -8.70 8.32
C ILE A 201 6.18 -9.42 9.14
N ASP A 202 7.44 -9.16 8.80
CA ASP A 202 8.59 -9.56 9.61
C ASP A 202 9.33 -8.32 10.14
N LEU A 203 10.38 -8.56 10.90
CA LEU A 203 11.25 -7.52 11.48
C LEU A 203 11.79 -6.55 10.41
N HIS A 204 12.14 -7.06 9.22
CA HIS A 204 12.75 -6.24 8.17
C HIS A 204 11.72 -5.36 7.47
N VAL A 205 10.50 -5.84 7.30
CA VAL A 205 9.38 -5.03 6.80
C VAL A 205 9.06 -3.91 7.79
N ALA A 206 9.02 -4.21 9.09
CA ALA A 206 8.79 -3.19 10.13
C ALA A 206 9.90 -2.13 10.14
N ARG A 207 11.16 -2.53 10.05
CA ARG A 207 12.30 -1.60 9.92
C ARG A 207 12.22 -0.75 8.66
N GLY A 208 11.78 -1.31 7.54
CA GLY A 208 11.58 -0.58 6.29
C GLY A 208 10.52 0.53 6.45
N LEU A 209 9.41 0.24 7.12
CA LEU A 209 8.41 1.25 7.44
C LEU A 209 8.95 2.32 8.40
N LYS A 210 9.71 1.93 9.44
CA LYS A 210 10.36 2.87 10.37
C LYS A 210 11.29 3.82 9.63
N ALA A 211 12.10 3.32 8.68
CA ALA A 211 12.97 4.17 7.87
C ALA A 211 12.18 5.24 7.10
N ARG A 212 11.04 4.87 6.52
CA ARG A 212 10.15 5.82 5.81
C ARG A 212 9.53 6.85 6.75
N ILE A 213 9.11 6.45 7.94
CA ILE A 213 8.58 7.35 8.97
C ILE A 213 9.65 8.38 9.38
N LEU A 214 10.86 7.92 9.69
CA LEU A 214 11.99 8.77 10.06
C LEU A 214 12.37 9.74 8.93
N LEU A 215 12.38 9.26 7.69
CA LEU A 215 12.61 10.09 6.50
C LEU A 215 11.59 11.23 6.42
N THR A 216 10.30 10.93 6.64
CA THR A 216 9.23 11.94 6.62
C THR A 216 9.37 12.94 7.76
N GLN A 217 9.91 12.53 8.91
CA GLN A 217 10.19 13.40 10.04
C GLN A 217 11.49 14.23 9.86
N GLY A 218 12.24 14.04 8.77
CA GLY A 218 13.52 14.72 8.53
C GLY A 218 14.68 14.17 9.37
N LYS A 219 14.52 13.02 10.00
CA LYS A 219 15.55 12.32 10.80
C LYS A 219 16.43 11.48 9.87
N TRP A 220 17.23 12.19 9.05
CA TRP A 220 17.94 11.58 7.90
C TRP A 220 18.93 10.50 8.30
N LEU A 221 19.67 10.70 9.38
CA LEU A 221 20.68 9.75 9.85
C LEU A 221 20.03 8.48 10.36
N GLU A 222 19.05 8.60 11.25
CA GLU A 222 18.34 7.45 11.81
C GLU A 222 17.58 6.68 10.70
N ALA A 223 17.02 7.40 9.71
CA ALA A 223 16.40 6.79 8.55
C ALA A 223 17.39 5.96 7.73
N ALA A 224 18.59 6.50 7.48
CA ALA A 224 19.66 5.81 6.77
C ALA A 224 20.18 4.58 7.53
N GLU A 225 20.37 4.68 8.84
CA GLU A 225 20.78 3.56 9.70
C GLU A 225 19.71 2.45 9.69
N MET A 226 18.45 2.80 9.82
CA MET A 226 17.37 1.83 9.79
C MET A 226 17.25 1.14 8.43
N ALA A 227 17.36 1.91 7.33
CA ALA A 227 17.36 1.36 5.97
C ALA A 227 18.57 0.43 5.75
N LYS A 228 19.74 0.81 6.26
CA LYS A 228 20.95 -0.04 6.19
C LYS A 228 20.77 -1.39 6.88
N LEU A 229 20.12 -1.42 8.05
CA LEU A 229 19.80 -2.69 8.73
C LEU A 229 18.92 -3.60 7.85
N VAL A 230 18.00 -3.05 7.07
CA VAL A 230 17.18 -3.83 6.15
C VAL A 230 18.02 -4.36 4.99
N VAL A 231 18.83 -3.52 4.36
CA VAL A 231 19.70 -3.92 3.24
C VAL A 231 20.67 -5.02 3.65
N ASP A 232 21.29 -4.87 4.80
CA ASP A 232 22.36 -5.79 5.24
C ASP A 232 21.80 -7.13 5.78
N LEU A 233 20.61 -7.13 6.38
CA LEU A 233 20.14 -8.27 7.18
C LEU A 233 18.88 -8.98 6.62
N SER A 234 18.15 -8.38 5.69
CA SER A 234 16.90 -8.98 5.19
C SER A 234 17.12 -10.16 4.24
N GLY A 235 18.31 -10.28 3.66
CA GLY A 235 18.58 -11.24 2.59
C GLY A 235 17.98 -10.86 1.23
N ALA A 236 17.27 -9.74 1.14
CA ALA A 236 16.81 -9.20 -0.14
C ALA A 236 18.01 -8.80 -1.02
N LYS A 237 17.87 -9.00 -2.32
CA LYS A 237 18.94 -8.70 -3.27
C LYS A 237 18.34 -7.90 -4.43
N LEU A 238 19.03 -6.85 -4.82
CA LEU A 238 18.71 -6.14 -6.05
C LEU A 238 18.75 -7.10 -7.23
N GLN A 239 17.82 -6.96 -8.14
CA GLN A 239 17.90 -7.63 -9.42
C GLN A 239 19.06 -7.04 -10.22
N ASP A 240 19.71 -7.90 -11.01
CA ASP A 240 20.74 -7.46 -11.92
C ASP A 240 20.17 -6.75 -13.18
N ASP A 241 21.07 -6.27 -14.05
CA ASP A 241 20.71 -5.52 -15.25
C ASP A 241 19.90 -6.31 -16.29
N THR A 242 19.63 -7.58 -16.08
CA THR A 242 18.69 -8.37 -16.88
C THR A 242 17.25 -7.91 -16.72
N TYR A 243 17.02 -6.94 -15.84
CA TYR A 243 15.76 -6.21 -15.70
C TYR A 243 15.18 -5.72 -17.03
N THR A 244 15.96 -5.50 -18.05
CA THR A 244 15.50 -5.10 -19.39
C THR A 244 14.98 -6.26 -20.23
N THR A 245 15.38 -7.50 -19.96
CA THR A 245 14.97 -8.69 -20.72
C THR A 245 13.72 -9.41 -20.18
N LEU A 246 13.34 -9.17 -19.06
CA LEU A 246 12.12 -9.14 -18.29
C LEU A 246 10.99 -10.08 -18.62
N ASN A 247 11.12 -11.27 -18.18
CA ASN A 247 9.96 -12.13 -17.96
C ASN A 247 9.32 -11.96 -16.58
N ASP A 248 10.02 -11.37 -15.63
CA ASP A 248 9.61 -11.37 -14.22
C ASP A 248 9.27 -10.00 -13.62
N ARG A 249 9.29 -9.00 -14.28
CA ARG A 249 8.83 -7.59 -14.04
C ARG A 249 8.11 -7.28 -12.72
N PHE A 250 8.56 -7.82 -11.59
CA PHE A 250 7.84 -7.69 -10.34
C PHE A 250 6.40 -8.28 -10.33
N SER A 251 6.12 -9.17 -11.22
CA SER A 251 4.85 -9.91 -11.24
C SER A 251 4.88 -11.14 -10.36
N ASP A 252 6.05 -11.53 -9.87
CA ASP A 252 6.26 -12.71 -9.04
C ASP A 252 6.73 -12.33 -7.63
N GLN A 253 5.96 -12.73 -6.63
CA GLN A 253 6.29 -12.54 -5.22
C GLN A 253 7.60 -13.25 -4.81
N SER A 254 8.07 -14.22 -5.56
CA SER A 254 9.36 -14.89 -5.34
C SER A 254 10.56 -13.99 -5.62
N ASN A 255 10.36 -12.89 -6.35
CA ASN A 255 11.40 -11.91 -6.65
C ASN A 255 12.18 -11.50 -5.40
N THR A 256 13.51 -11.52 -5.53
CA THR A 256 14.42 -11.33 -4.39
C THR A 256 14.45 -9.89 -3.86
N GLU A 257 14.00 -8.90 -4.64
CA GLU A 257 13.89 -7.51 -4.18
C GLU A 257 12.66 -7.26 -3.31
N TRP A 258 11.65 -8.12 -3.39
CA TRP A 258 10.44 -7.92 -2.63
C TRP A 258 10.60 -8.27 -1.17
N LEU A 259 10.46 -7.27 -0.32
CA LEU A 259 10.38 -7.46 1.13
C LEU A 259 8.98 -7.79 1.59
N TRP A 260 7.99 -7.10 1.03
CA TRP A 260 6.59 -7.24 1.39
C TRP A 260 5.71 -7.05 0.16
N GLY A 261 4.64 -7.82 0.07
CA GLY A 261 3.70 -7.71 -1.03
C GLY A 261 2.54 -8.70 -0.92
N SER A 262 1.41 -8.33 -1.49
CA SER A 262 0.22 -9.19 -1.58
C SER A 262 0.26 -10.00 -2.87
N ASN A 263 -0.11 -11.29 -2.78
CA ASN A 263 -0.28 -12.14 -3.94
C ASN A 263 -1.67 -12.82 -3.89
N PRO A 264 -2.75 -12.08 -4.19
CA PRO A 264 -4.08 -12.63 -4.17
C PRO A 264 -4.23 -13.71 -5.25
N LEU A 265 -4.93 -14.77 -4.93
CA LEU A 265 -5.33 -15.78 -5.92
C LEU A 265 -6.25 -15.13 -6.97
N LEU A 266 -6.22 -15.65 -8.19
CA LEU A 266 -7.03 -15.13 -9.30
C LEU A 266 -8.52 -15.04 -8.95
N GLN A 267 -9.04 -16.00 -8.17
CA GLN A 267 -10.43 -16.02 -7.71
C GLN A 267 -10.74 -14.96 -6.64
N GLN A 268 -9.72 -14.44 -5.99
CA GLN A 268 -9.81 -13.45 -4.91
C GLN A 268 -9.55 -12.03 -5.42
N ALA A 269 -8.86 -11.91 -6.56
CA ALA A 269 -8.57 -10.62 -7.14
C ALA A 269 -9.84 -10.04 -7.79
N PRO A 270 -10.22 -8.82 -7.46
CA PRO A 270 -11.29 -8.14 -8.19
C PRO A 270 -10.87 -7.98 -9.65
N ASN A 271 -11.67 -8.50 -10.56
CA ASN A 271 -11.34 -8.68 -11.99
C ASN A 271 -10.87 -7.43 -12.75
N LEU A 272 -11.02 -6.24 -12.17
CA LEU A 272 -10.81 -5.00 -12.92
C LEU A 272 -10.14 -3.88 -12.11
N THR A 273 -9.88 -4.05 -10.82
CA THR A 273 -9.63 -2.92 -9.92
C THR A 273 -8.43 -3.09 -9.01
N HIS A 274 -7.41 -3.77 -9.48
CA HIS A 274 -6.12 -3.82 -8.83
C HIS A 274 -5.13 -2.87 -9.50
N PHE A 275 -4.10 -2.48 -8.79
CA PHE A 275 -3.07 -1.54 -9.24
C PHE A 275 -2.54 -1.89 -10.64
N HIS A 276 -2.14 -3.14 -10.87
CA HIS A 276 -1.62 -3.60 -12.15
C HIS A 276 -2.63 -3.48 -13.29
N GLY A 277 -3.90 -3.78 -13.06
CA GLY A 277 -4.95 -3.64 -14.06
C GLY A 277 -5.16 -2.19 -14.51
N TYR A 278 -4.84 -1.23 -13.63
CA TYR A 278 -4.94 0.19 -13.95
C TYR A 278 -3.66 0.78 -14.53
N MET A 279 -2.50 0.31 -14.10
CA MET A 279 -1.22 0.94 -14.44
C MET A 279 -0.52 0.26 -15.62
N SER A 280 -0.82 -1.01 -15.93
CA SER A 280 -0.26 -1.71 -17.07
C SER A 280 -0.99 -1.40 -18.36
N ASN A 281 -0.24 -1.14 -19.40
CA ASN A 281 -0.77 -1.03 -20.76
C ASN A 281 -0.82 -2.38 -21.51
N GLU A 282 -0.39 -3.46 -20.87
CA GLU A 282 -0.39 -4.81 -21.45
C GLU A 282 -1.66 -5.60 -21.16
N ILE A 283 -2.45 -5.18 -20.17
CA ILE A 283 -3.67 -5.88 -19.77
C ILE A 283 -4.85 -5.30 -20.52
N ILE A 284 -5.59 -6.14 -21.21
CA ILE A 284 -6.86 -5.82 -21.87
C ILE A 284 -7.93 -5.68 -20.78
N SER A 285 -7.91 -4.60 -20.08
CA SER A 285 -8.84 -4.27 -18.99
C SER A 285 -9.19 -2.80 -19.06
N TYR A 286 -9.37 -2.14 -17.94
CA TYR A 286 -9.62 -0.70 -17.86
C TYR A 286 -8.56 0.16 -18.55
N ASN A 287 -7.31 -0.28 -18.56
CA ASN A 287 -6.22 0.45 -19.20
C ASN A 287 -6.30 0.46 -20.72
N GLY A 288 -6.75 -0.61 -21.32
CA GLY A 288 -7.00 -0.61 -22.77
C GLY A 288 -7.95 0.50 -23.18
N ASN A 289 -8.88 0.88 -22.29
CA ASN A 289 -9.82 1.97 -22.53
C ASN A 289 -9.31 3.35 -22.14
N THR A 290 -8.35 3.42 -21.22
CA THR A 290 -7.84 4.68 -20.67
C THR A 290 -6.32 4.63 -20.45
N PRO A 291 -5.54 4.47 -21.54
CA PRO A 291 -4.11 4.31 -21.44
C PRO A 291 -3.47 5.53 -20.78
N ARG A 292 -2.42 5.29 -20.00
CA ARG A 292 -1.63 6.31 -19.33
C ARG A 292 -0.25 6.38 -19.94
N ALA A 293 0.31 7.56 -19.94
CA ALA A 293 1.64 7.80 -20.46
C ALA A 293 2.47 8.56 -19.43
N ILE A 294 3.77 8.40 -19.48
CA ILE A 294 4.68 9.28 -18.74
C ILE A 294 4.57 10.70 -19.29
N TYR A 295 4.68 11.69 -18.43
CA TYR A 295 4.72 13.07 -18.85
C TYR A 295 5.95 13.31 -19.74
N ASN A 296 5.74 13.84 -20.94
CA ASN A 296 6.78 13.96 -21.95
C ASN A 296 8.01 14.74 -21.47
N LYS A 297 7.83 15.82 -20.71
CA LYS A 297 8.96 16.58 -20.17
C LYS A 297 9.78 15.81 -19.14
N LEU A 298 9.15 14.87 -18.43
CA LEU A 298 9.87 13.95 -17.55
C LEU A 298 10.65 12.93 -18.39
N TYR A 299 10.00 12.32 -19.39
CA TYR A 299 10.65 11.38 -20.29
C TYR A 299 11.90 11.99 -20.95
N ASP A 300 11.80 13.21 -21.44
CA ASP A 300 12.90 13.92 -22.11
C ASP A 300 14.08 14.21 -21.16
N LYS A 301 13.85 14.24 -19.84
CA LYS A 301 14.88 14.42 -18.82
C LYS A 301 15.58 13.13 -18.41
N ILE A 302 15.00 11.96 -18.71
CA ILE A 302 15.64 10.69 -18.40
C ILE A 302 16.87 10.55 -19.29
N SER A 303 18.02 10.28 -18.69
CA SER A 303 19.27 10.04 -19.42
C SER A 303 19.13 8.89 -20.42
N ASP A 304 19.74 8.98 -21.58
CA ASP A 304 19.79 7.89 -22.56
C ASP A 304 20.57 6.66 -22.04
N THR A 305 21.39 6.86 -21.01
CA THR A 305 22.11 5.78 -20.32
C THR A 305 21.27 5.13 -19.22
N ASP A 306 20.12 5.67 -18.86
CA ASP A 306 19.23 5.10 -17.87
C ASP A 306 18.37 4.01 -18.53
N VAL A 307 18.60 2.75 -18.14
CA VAL A 307 17.89 1.60 -18.69
C VAL A 307 16.37 1.70 -18.53
N ARG A 308 15.89 2.44 -17.52
CA ARG A 308 14.45 2.64 -17.27
C ARG A 308 13.78 3.46 -18.37
N LYS A 309 14.54 4.25 -19.15
CA LYS A 309 14.00 4.96 -20.31
C LYS A 309 13.41 4.00 -21.34
N GLY A 310 14.00 2.81 -21.48
CA GLY A 310 13.53 1.77 -22.38
C GLY A 310 12.20 1.10 -21.97
N ILE A 311 11.70 1.38 -20.76
CA ILE A 311 10.37 0.90 -20.33
C ILE A 311 9.24 1.64 -21.05
N TRP A 312 9.49 2.87 -21.49
CA TRP A 312 8.50 3.74 -22.13
C TRP A 312 8.68 3.79 -23.63
N PHE A 313 7.57 3.89 -24.37
CA PHE A 313 7.64 4.14 -25.80
C PHE A 313 7.98 5.60 -26.07
N PRO A 314 9.00 5.87 -26.90
CA PRO A 314 9.33 7.23 -27.29
C PRO A 314 8.19 7.84 -28.11
N ARG A 315 8.22 9.17 -28.23
CA ARG A 315 7.30 9.91 -29.09
C ARG A 315 7.41 9.41 -30.53
N ALA A 316 6.29 9.33 -31.23
CA ALA A 316 6.18 8.85 -32.60
C ALA A 316 6.54 7.35 -32.79
N THR A 317 6.41 6.52 -31.76
CA THR A 317 6.48 5.07 -31.92
C THR A 317 5.37 4.62 -32.87
N ASP A 318 5.73 3.87 -33.91
CA ASP A 318 4.74 3.26 -34.78
C ASP A 318 3.97 2.16 -34.02
N PRO A 319 2.64 2.28 -33.84
CA PRO A 319 1.84 1.29 -33.16
C PRO A 319 1.98 -0.14 -33.74
N ASN A 320 2.30 -0.27 -35.03
CA ASN A 320 2.47 -1.57 -35.69
C ASN A 320 3.71 -2.33 -35.21
N THR A 321 4.68 -1.63 -34.64
CA THR A 321 5.91 -2.24 -34.09
C THR A 321 5.72 -2.78 -32.67
N LEU A 322 4.58 -2.48 -32.03
CA LEU A 322 4.29 -2.89 -30.67
C LEU A 322 3.86 -4.36 -30.57
N PRO A 323 4.06 -5.02 -29.43
CA PRO A 323 3.50 -6.34 -29.16
C PRO A 323 1.98 -6.37 -29.40
N ARG A 324 1.47 -7.52 -29.82
CA ARG A 324 0.06 -7.66 -30.26
C ARG A 324 -1.00 -7.10 -29.30
N PRO A 325 -0.96 -7.36 -28.00
CA PRO A 325 -1.98 -6.81 -27.10
C PRO A 325 -2.00 -5.27 -27.10
N ILE A 326 -0.83 -4.66 -26.97
CA ILE A 326 -0.68 -3.20 -26.94
C ILE A 326 -1.05 -2.61 -28.31
N ARG A 327 -0.63 -3.26 -29.40
CA ARG A 327 -0.93 -2.82 -30.78
C ARG A 327 -2.43 -2.77 -31.05
N ALA A 328 -3.19 -3.79 -30.62
CA ALA A 328 -4.62 -3.83 -30.85
C ALA A 328 -5.33 -2.64 -30.15
N GLU A 329 -4.91 -2.30 -28.94
CA GLU A 329 -5.44 -1.16 -28.21
C GLU A 329 -4.99 0.19 -28.79
N CYS A 330 -3.73 0.31 -29.17
CA CYS A 330 -3.18 1.54 -29.75
C CYS A 330 -3.79 1.85 -31.11
N ASN A 331 -4.01 0.83 -31.95
CA ASN A 331 -4.62 1.03 -33.27
C ASN A 331 -6.04 1.58 -33.20
N SER A 332 -6.79 1.25 -32.16
CA SER A 332 -8.13 1.79 -31.97
C SER A 332 -8.15 3.23 -31.50
N LYS A 333 -7.05 3.72 -30.85
CA LYS A 333 -7.05 4.98 -30.09
C LYS A 333 -5.86 5.91 -30.33
N ALA A 334 -4.88 5.55 -31.15
CA ALA A 334 -3.69 6.35 -31.49
C ALA A 334 -2.81 6.81 -30.29
N TYR A 335 -2.61 5.97 -29.26
CA TYR A 335 -2.00 6.38 -28.00
C TYR A 335 -0.64 5.77 -27.68
N ALA A 336 0.11 5.32 -28.65
CA ALA A 336 1.39 4.63 -28.41
C ALA A 336 2.48 5.52 -27.79
N ASN A 337 2.38 6.84 -27.94
CA ASN A 337 3.42 7.75 -27.49
C ASN A 337 3.53 7.80 -25.95
N TYR A 338 4.73 7.58 -25.43
CA TYR A 338 5.04 7.62 -24.01
C TYR A 338 4.28 6.62 -23.12
N MET A 339 3.62 5.63 -23.70
CA MET A 339 3.02 4.54 -22.92
C MET A 339 4.11 3.61 -22.40
N ALA A 340 3.92 3.05 -21.22
CA ALA A 340 4.80 2.01 -20.72
C ALA A 340 4.67 0.76 -21.58
N ASN A 341 5.79 0.24 -22.08
CA ASN A 341 5.81 -1.02 -22.78
C ASN A 341 5.74 -2.22 -21.80
N LYS A 342 5.97 -1.94 -20.54
CA LYS A 342 6.00 -2.92 -19.46
C LYS A 342 5.52 -2.27 -18.16
N LEU A 343 4.98 -3.08 -17.27
CA LEU A 343 4.64 -2.63 -15.93
C LEU A 343 5.84 -2.07 -15.23
N SER A 344 5.81 -0.77 -15.02
CA SER A 344 6.66 -0.14 -14.04
C SER A 344 6.04 -0.32 -12.68
N LEU A 345 6.82 -0.69 -11.74
CA LEU A 345 6.38 -1.02 -10.42
C LEU A 345 6.64 0.04 -9.46
N ILE A 346 5.67 0.09 -8.63
CA ILE A 346 5.74 0.88 -7.43
C ILE A 346 6.10 -0.05 -6.32
N HIS A 347 7.25 0.25 -5.77
CA HIS A 347 7.72 -0.39 -4.55
C HIS A 347 6.92 0.12 -3.37
N ILE A 348 6.34 -0.80 -2.66
CA ILE A 348 5.91 -0.55 -1.30
C ILE A 348 7.12 -0.66 -0.40
#